data_9e26c30724d8582819c83a81d4194eb9
#
_entry.id   9e26c30724d8582819c83a81d4194eb9
#
_cell.length_a   1.000
_cell.length_b   1.000
_cell.length_c   1.000
_cell.angle_alpha   90.00
_cell.angle_beta   90.00
_cell.angle_gamma   90.00
#
_symmetry.space_group_name_H-M   'P 1'
#
loop_
_entity.id
_entity.type
_entity.pdbx_description
1 polymer ?
#
loop_
_entity_poly.entity_id
_entity_poly.type
_entity_poly.pdbx_seq_one_letter_code
_entity_poly.pdbx_strand_id
1 'polypeptide(L)'
;EWTAVMMLTGSASTAASGYMQTIFRVQSAGVLDGKQKERCYVFDFAPDRALNVISEVNRVTKRGKTNEEENRKALGEFLNFCPVIAVDGTQMTAYSVSRMMRQIKRLTVDRAIKSGFDDESVYKQDTGIVMDEEDVQLFHTLSDKLSEQKAAKKETKVHINHQGLTGEEYEKADKISNKPKRERTKEDDDLLKKLQEQKKEREKVIRLLRNVSIRLPLLIYGAKVDLTESIKMADFITLVDEESWQEFMPKTVDKSLFRKLLKYYDEDVVSGAGLRIRRMAKAADELPPTERVKRIAEIFS
;
A
#
# COMPACT_ATOMS: atom_id res chain seq x y z
N GLU A 1 -14.15 -28.27 21.11
CA GLU A 1 -13.85 -26.83 21.14
C GLU A 1 -12.35 -26.59 21.00
N TRP A 2 -12.00 -25.55 20.20
CA TRP A 2 -10.61 -25.34 19.85
C TRP A 2 -10.02 -24.24 20.71
N THR A 3 -8.91 -24.53 21.36
CA THR A 3 -8.15 -23.55 22.17
C THR A 3 -6.95 -22.97 21.44
N ALA A 4 -6.50 -23.66 20.38
CA ALA A 4 -5.37 -23.23 19.59
C ALA A 4 -5.56 -23.57 18.11
N VAL A 5 -4.92 -22.80 17.24
CA VAL A 5 -4.76 -23.10 15.81
C VAL A 5 -3.29 -23.01 15.43
N MET A 6 -2.84 -23.96 14.62
CA MET A 6 -1.50 -23.98 14.05
C MET A 6 -1.61 -23.76 12.54
N MET A 7 -0.98 -22.69 12.03
CA MET A 7 -0.94 -22.33 10.63
C MET A 7 0.42 -22.74 10.05
N LEU A 8 0.53 -24.00 9.64
CA LEU A 8 1.81 -24.63 9.23
C LEU A 8 2.26 -24.18 7.84
N THR A 9 1.31 -24.07 6.91
CA THR A 9 1.58 -23.68 5.52
C THR A 9 0.60 -22.58 5.09
N GLY A 10 1.00 -21.83 4.11
CA GLY A 10 0.14 -20.82 3.50
C GLY A 10 0.98 -19.85 2.70
N SER A 11 0.41 -19.37 1.60
CA SER A 11 1.05 -18.32 0.83
C SER A 11 0.99 -17.01 1.59
N ALA A 12 1.99 -16.15 1.42
CA ALA A 12 1.98 -14.79 1.91
C ALA A 12 0.81 -13.96 1.32
N SER A 13 0.16 -14.48 0.27
CA SER A 13 -0.99 -13.89 -0.42
C SER A 13 -2.35 -14.27 0.19
N THR A 14 -2.39 -14.93 1.35
CA THR A 14 -3.67 -15.19 2.03
C THR A 14 -4.33 -13.87 2.40
N ALA A 15 -5.53 -13.63 1.87
CA ALA A 15 -6.29 -12.42 2.16
C ALA A 15 -6.50 -12.26 3.68
N ALA A 16 -6.34 -11.03 4.18
CA ALA A 16 -6.48 -10.74 5.60
C ALA A 16 -7.82 -11.21 6.18
N SER A 17 -8.90 -11.13 5.39
CA SER A 17 -10.22 -11.62 5.77
C SER A 17 -10.24 -13.12 6.05
N GLY A 18 -9.63 -13.94 5.20
CA GLY A 18 -9.54 -15.39 5.38
C GLY A 18 -8.70 -15.78 6.61
N TYR A 19 -7.60 -15.06 6.81
CA TYR A 19 -6.76 -15.23 7.99
C TYR A 19 -7.51 -14.91 9.27
N MET A 20 -8.18 -13.76 9.33
CA MET A 20 -8.96 -13.32 10.47
C MET A 20 -10.13 -14.27 10.76
N GLN A 21 -10.84 -14.77 9.74
CA GLN A 21 -11.88 -15.77 9.92
C GLN A 21 -11.36 -17.05 10.56
N THR A 22 -10.16 -17.48 10.21
CA THR A 22 -9.52 -18.66 10.82
C THR A 22 -9.18 -18.40 12.29
N ILE A 23 -8.65 -17.23 12.63
CA ILE A 23 -8.35 -16.84 14.01
C ILE A 23 -9.63 -16.74 14.84
N PHE A 24 -10.68 -16.13 14.31
CA PHE A 24 -11.96 -15.96 15.04
C PHE A 24 -12.61 -17.29 15.42
N ARG A 25 -12.39 -18.36 14.66
CA ARG A 25 -12.90 -19.69 15.05
C ARG A 25 -12.31 -20.18 16.37
N VAL A 26 -11.08 -19.79 16.68
CA VAL A 26 -10.43 -20.15 17.95
C VAL A 26 -10.91 -19.27 19.10
N GLN A 27 -11.46 -18.09 18.80
CA GLN A 27 -11.97 -17.16 19.81
C GLN A 27 -13.38 -17.49 20.31
N SER A 28 -14.08 -18.44 19.67
CA SER A 28 -15.42 -18.84 20.10
C SER A 28 -15.41 -19.26 21.58
N ALA A 29 -16.36 -18.71 22.35
CA ALA A 29 -16.54 -19.06 23.74
C ALA A 29 -16.80 -20.57 23.89
N GLY A 30 -16.27 -21.18 24.95
CA GLY A 30 -16.43 -22.59 25.17
C GLY A 30 -16.03 -23.01 26.57
N VAL A 31 -16.44 -24.20 26.94
CA VAL A 31 -16.10 -24.83 28.22
C VAL A 31 -15.23 -26.06 27.95
N LEU A 32 -14.05 -26.10 28.53
CA LEU A 32 -13.11 -27.21 28.44
C LEU A 32 -12.92 -27.78 29.84
N ASP A 33 -13.19 -29.07 30.01
CA ASP A 33 -13.10 -29.77 31.31
C ASP A 33 -13.82 -29.05 32.45
N GLY A 34 -15.01 -28.52 32.18
CA GLY A 34 -15.84 -27.80 33.17
C GLY A 34 -15.37 -26.36 33.44
N LYS A 35 -14.31 -25.88 32.82
CA LYS A 35 -13.81 -24.51 32.98
C LYS A 35 -14.07 -23.69 31.69
N GLN A 36 -14.49 -22.46 31.88
CA GLN A 36 -14.65 -21.53 30.75
C GLN A 36 -13.30 -21.24 30.12
N LYS A 37 -13.26 -21.23 28.77
CA LYS A 37 -12.07 -20.92 28.01
C LYS A 37 -11.71 -19.45 28.19
N GLU A 38 -10.59 -19.18 28.83
CA GLU A 38 -10.11 -17.81 29.08
C GLU A 38 -9.16 -17.29 28.00
N ARG A 39 -8.45 -18.20 27.32
CA ARG A 39 -7.42 -17.83 26.33
C ARG A 39 -7.49 -18.73 25.11
N CYS A 40 -7.07 -18.18 23.97
CA CYS A 40 -6.83 -18.93 22.75
C CYS A 40 -5.46 -18.56 22.17
N TYR A 41 -4.89 -19.48 21.40
CA TYR A 41 -3.55 -19.33 20.87
C TYR A 41 -3.55 -19.52 19.36
N VAL A 42 -2.79 -18.66 18.67
CA VAL A 42 -2.54 -18.78 17.24
C VAL A 42 -1.04 -18.94 17.04
N PHE A 43 -0.63 -20.06 16.48
CA PHE A 43 0.75 -20.33 16.10
C PHE A 43 0.88 -20.18 14.60
N ASP A 44 1.56 -19.15 14.15
CA ASP A 44 1.81 -18.89 12.73
C ASP A 44 3.29 -19.09 12.42
N PHE A 45 3.58 -20.06 11.56
CA PHE A 45 4.95 -20.38 11.13
C PHE A 45 5.39 -19.57 9.89
N ALA A 46 4.55 -18.65 9.41
CA ALA A 46 4.87 -17.71 8.35
C ALA A 46 4.80 -16.26 8.90
N PRO A 47 5.88 -15.74 9.50
CA PRO A 47 5.89 -14.44 10.17
C PRO A 47 5.47 -13.29 9.23
N ASP A 48 5.84 -13.35 7.95
CA ASP A 48 5.48 -12.34 6.96
C ASP A 48 3.96 -12.29 6.71
N ARG A 49 3.27 -13.42 6.82
CA ARG A 49 1.81 -13.48 6.68
C ARG A 49 1.13 -12.74 7.83
N ALA A 50 1.50 -13.03 9.07
CA ALA A 50 0.94 -12.35 10.25
C ALA A 50 1.17 -10.84 10.17
N LEU A 51 2.37 -10.41 9.81
CA LEU A 51 2.71 -8.99 9.64
C LEU A 51 1.94 -8.34 8.48
N ASN A 52 1.73 -9.04 7.37
CA ASN A 52 0.92 -8.55 6.26
C ASN A 52 -0.53 -8.33 6.68
N VAL A 53 -1.13 -9.28 7.40
CA VAL A 53 -2.49 -9.16 7.91
C VAL A 53 -2.62 -7.97 8.88
N ILE A 54 -1.69 -7.82 9.80
CA ILE A 54 -1.65 -6.69 10.73
C ILE A 54 -1.49 -5.36 9.97
N SER A 55 -0.66 -5.36 8.93
CA SER A 55 -0.50 -4.21 8.03
C SER A 55 -1.81 -3.85 7.34
N GLU A 56 -2.55 -4.83 6.82
CA GLU A 56 -3.85 -4.59 6.19
C GLU A 56 -4.92 -4.13 7.18
N VAL A 57 -4.99 -4.72 8.37
CA VAL A 57 -5.89 -4.28 9.43
C VAL A 57 -5.58 -2.83 9.82
N ASN A 58 -4.30 -2.51 10.02
CA ASN A 58 -3.87 -1.15 10.30
C ASN A 58 -4.19 -0.19 9.14
N ARG A 59 -4.06 -0.66 7.90
CA ARG A 59 -4.41 0.10 6.69
C ARG A 59 -5.91 0.37 6.58
N VAL A 60 -6.77 -0.59 6.92
CA VAL A 60 -8.23 -0.42 6.94
C VAL A 60 -8.65 0.53 8.05
N THR A 61 -8.01 0.48 9.21
CA THR A 61 -8.27 1.40 10.34
C THR A 61 -7.81 2.83 10.06
N LYS A 62 -6.86 2.99 9.13
CA LYS A 62 -6.32 4.30 8.69
C LYS A 62 -7.21 5.08 7.71
N ARG A 63 -8.31 4.51 7.21
CA ARG A 63 -9.18 5.19 6.25
C ARG A 63 -9.72 6.50 6.87
N GLY A 64 -9.14 7.62 6.43
CA GLY A 64 -9.47 8.97 6.90
C GLY A 64 -8.54 9.56 7.96
N LYS A 65 -7.54 8.83 8.47
CA LYS A 65 -6.62 9.31 9.52
C LYS A 65 -5.18 9.29 9.01
N THR A 66 -4.61 10.47 8.85
CA THR A 66 -3.24 10.66 8.30
C THR A 66 -2.17 10.82 9.38
N ASN A 67 -2.54 10.79 10.67
CA ASN A 67 -1.61 11.06 11.76
C ASN A 67 -0.89 9.79 12.23
N GLU A 68 0.46 9.83 12.24
CA GLU A 68 1.32 8.73 12.69
C GLU A 68 1.06 8.34 14.16
N GLU A 69 0.71 9.30 15.02
CA GLU A 69 0.38 9.03 16.43
C GLU A 69 -0.89 8.18 16.59
N GLU A 70 -1.93 8.48 15.82
CA GLU A 70 -3.17 7.69 15.83
C GLU A 70 -2.93 6.26 15.34
N ASN A 71 -2.06 6.08 14.35
CA ASN A 71 -1.64 4.77 13.88
C ASN A 71 -0.88 3.98 14.95
N ARG A 72 0.00 4.64 15.67
CA ARG A 72 0.74 4.02 16.79
C ARG A 72 -0.22 3.61 17.90
N LYS A 73 -1.20 4.46 18.20
CA LYS A 73 -2.23 4.17 19.22
C LYS A 73 -3.08 2.97 18.82
N ALA A 74 -3.62 2.95 17.59
CA ALA A 74 -4.44 1.84 17.10
C ALA A 74 -3.67 0.51 17.08
N LEU A 75 -2.39 0.54 16.65
CA LEU A 75 -1.53 -0.63 16.68
C LEU A 75 -1.19 -1.06 18.12
N GLY A 76 -1.03 -0.11 19.04
CA GLY A 76 -0.83 -0.38 20.46
C GLY A 76 -2.05 -1.07 21.09
N GLU A 77 -3.25 -0.58 20.81
CA GLU A 77 -4.50 -1.19 21.23
C GLU A 77 -4.65 -2.61 20.66
N PHE A 78 -4.36 -2.81 19.37
CA PHE A 78 -4.37 -4.14 18.77
C PHE A 78 -3.40 -5.10 19.46
N LEU A 79 -2.15 -4.68 19.72
CA LEU A 79 -1.15 -5.52 20.40
C LEU A 79 -1.49 -5.81 21.87
N ASN A 80 -2.28 -4.98 22.52
CA ASN A 80 -2.81 -5.27 23.87
C ASN A 80 -3.82 -6.42 23.85
N PHE A 81 -4.64 -6.51 22.79
CA PHE A 81 -5.61 -7.61 22.63
C PHE A 81 -4.99 -8.86 21.99
N CYS A 82 -4.04 -8.67 21.10
CA CYS A 82 -3.39 -9.73 20.34
C CYS A 82 -1.87 -9.55 20.37
N PRO A 83 -1.21 -9.88 21.50
CA PRO A 83 0.24 -9.74 21.60
C PRO A 83 0.95 -10.66 20.61
N VAL A 84 1.88 -10.10 19.85
CA VAL A 84 2.70 -10.82 18.90
C VAL A 84 4.05 -11.13 19.52
N ILE A 85 4.38 -12.42 19.59
CA ILE A 85 5.62 -12.92 20.16
C ILE A 85 6.44 -13.55 19.05
N ALA A 86 7.66 -13.07 18.86
CA ALA A 86 8.63 -13.68 17.96
C ALA A 86 9.50 -14.66 18.75
N VAL A 87 9.77 -15.79 18.12
CA VAL A 87 10.72 -16.78 18.64
C VAL A 87 11.99 -16.67 17.81
N ASP A 88 13.12 -16.36 18.47
CA ASP A 88 14.43 -16.31 17.85
C ASP A 88 15.36 -17.26 18.61
N GLY A 89 15.64 -18.40 18.00
CA GLY A 89 16.32 -19.49 18.69
C GLY A 89 15.55 -19.99 19.90
N THR A 90 16.10 -19.80 21.09
CA THR A 90 15.50 -20.19 22.39
C THR A 90 14.80 -19.04 23.11
N GLN A 91 14.87 -17.82 22.56
CA GLN A 91 14.33 -16.62 23.18
C GLN A 91 12.97 -16.25 22.60
N MET A 92 12.02 -15.91 23.47
CA MET A 92 10.73 -15.33 23.12
C MET A 92 10.75 -13.84 23.41
N THR A 93 10.47 -13.02 22.40
CA THR A 93 10.45 -11.56 22.53
C THR A 93 9.11 -11.01 22.05
N ALA A 94 8.43 -10.27 22.89
CA ALA A 94 7.21 -9.56 22.50
C ALA A 94 7.55 -8.40 21.55
N TYR A 95 6.74 -8.23 20.52
CA TYR A 95 6.86 -7.10 19.62
C TYR A 95 6.35 -5.82 20.28
N SER A 96 7.21 -4.81 20.34
CA SER A 96 6.78 -3.44 20.66
C SER A 96 6.10 -2.80 19.44
N VAL A 97 5.24 -1.79 19.67
CA VAL A 97 4.61 -1.00 18.60
C VAL A 97 5.65 -0.48 17.61
N SER A 98 6.75 0.08 18.11
CA SER A 98 7.82 0.64 17.26
C SER A 98 8.53 -0.41 16.42
N ARG A 99 8.74 -1.62 16.96
CA ARG A 99 9.33 -2.74 16.21
C ARG A 99 8.36 -3.23 15.14
N MET A 100 7.07 -3.33 15.47
CA MET A 100 6.02 -3.72 14.54
C MET A 100 5.89 -2.74 13.39
N MET A 101 5.83 -1.43 13.66
CA MET A 101 5.76 -0.41 12.61
C MET A 101 6.95 -0.45 11.66
N ARG A 102 8.16 -0.63 12.17
CA ARG A 102 9.36 -0.77 11.32
C ARG A 102 9.28 -1.99 10.42
N GLN A 103 8.80 -3.12 10.91
CA GLN A 103 8.64 -4.34 10.10
C GLN A 103 7.55 -4.16 9.04
N ILE A 104 6.40 -3.58 9.39
CA ILE A 104 5.33 -3.28 8.44
C ILE A 104 5.85 -2.36 7.32
N LYS A 105 6.58 -1.28 7.69
CA LYS A 105 7.16 -0.37 6.71
C LYS A 105 8.14 -1.09 5.78
N ARG A 106 9.01 -1.95 6.33
CA ARG A 106 9.94 -2.75 5.53
C ARG A 106 9.21 -3.67 4.55
N LEU A 107 8.18 -4.39 4.99
CA LEU A 107 7.39 -5.27 4.14
C LEU A 107 6.65 -4.51 3.05
N THR A 108 6.15 -3.31 3.34
CA THR A 108 5.49 -2.46 2.36
C THR A 108 6.48 -1.99 1.28
N VAL A 109 7.67 -1.58 1.68
CA VAL A 109 8.76 -1.23 0.76
C VAL A 109 9.16 -2.43 -0.10
N ASP A 110 9.31 -3.62 0.50
CA ASP A 110 9.64 -4.85 -0.23
C ASP A 110 8.58 -5.22 -1.27
N ARG A 111 7.29 -5.06 -0.94
CA ARG A 111 6.19 -5.27 -1.89
C ARG A 111 6.22 -4.26 -3.03
N ALA A 112 6.43 -2.98 -2.72
CA ALA A 112 6.53 -1.93 -3.73
C ALA A 112 7.65 -2.22 -4.73
N ILE A 113 8.81 -2.68 -4.27
CA ILE A 113 9.93 -3.05 -5.14
C ILE A 113 9.59 -4.28 -5.99
N LYS A 114 9.13 -5.37 -5.35
CA LYS A 114 8.78 -6.63 -6.04
C LYS A 114 7.69 -6.45 -7.09
N SER A 115 6.75 -5.55 -6.86
CA SER A 115 5.69 -5.22 -7.82
C SER A 115 6.14 -4.26 -8.91
N GLY A 116 7.37 -3.74 -8.88
CA GLY A 116 7.80 -2.67 -9.78
C GLY A 116 6.96 -1.40 -9.64
N PHE A 117 6.54 -1.07 -8.42
CA PHE A 117 5.63 0.05 -8.10
C PHE A 117 4.20 -0.11 -8.63
N ASP A 118 3.77 -1.34 -8.93
CA ASP A 118 2.39 -1.65 -9.32
C ASP A 118 1.46 -1.92 -8.12
N ASP A 119 2.00 -2.12 -6.92
CA ASP A 119 1.23 -2.37 -5.70
C ASP A 119 0.50 -1.12 -5.20
N GLU A 120 -0.73 -1.28 -4.71
CA GLU A 120 -1.52 -0.17 -4.16
C GLU A 120 -0.90 0.52 -2.93
N SER A 121 0.01 -0.15 -2.24
CA SER A 121 0.73 0.44 -1.09
C SER A 121 1.63 1.62 -1.46
N VAL A 122 1.92 1.78 -2.76
CA VAL A 122 2.67 2.92 -3.30
C VAL A 122 1.88 4.21 -3.24
N TYR A 123 0.53 4.13 -3.16
CA TYR A 123 -0.37 5.28 -3.20
C TYR A 123 -0.97 5.56 -1.82
N LYS A 124 -1.21 6.83 -1.53
CA LYS A 124 -1.94 7.21 -0.32
C LYS A 124 -3.34 6.63 -0.32
N GLN A 125 -3.85 6.31 0.87
CA GLN A 125 -5.17 5.67 1.05
C GLN A 125 -6.33 6.54 0.55
N ASP A 126 -6.21 7.85 0.71
CA ASP A 126 -7.19 8.87 0.33
C ASP A 126 -7.09 9.29 -1.14
N THR A 127 -6.13 8.73 -1.89
CA THR A 127 -5.94 9.06 -3.31
C THR A 127 -7.24 8.87 -4.11
N GLY A 128 -7.76 9.95 -4.68
CA GLY A 128 -8.97 9.97 -5.48
C GLY A 128 -10.28 9.86 -4.69
N ILE A 129 -10.25 9.93 -3.35
CA ILE A 129 -11.46 9.94 -2.51
C ILE A 129 -11.96 11.37 -2.32
N VAL A 130 -11.05 12.28 -1.99
CA VAL A 130 -11.34 13.72 -1.86
C VAL A 130 -10.43 14.45 -2.83
N MET A 131 -11.02 15.13 -3.82
CA MET A 131 -10.31 15.86 -4.86
C MET A 131 -10.91 17.24 -5.00
N ASP A 132 -10.08 18.25 -5.07
CA ASP A 132 -10.46 19.60 -5.46
C ASP A 132 -10.45 19.77 -6.99
N GLU A 133 -10.85 20.94 -7.47
CA GLU A 133 -10.87 21.22 -8.91
C GLU A 133 -9.49 21.19 -9.56
N GLU A 134 -8.44 21.60 -8.82
CA GLU A 134 -7.07 21.56 -9.32
C GLU A 134 -6.60 20.12 -9.49
N ASP A 135 -6.96 19.24 -8.59
CA ASP A 135 -6.69 17.82 -8.64
C ASP A 135 -7.36 17.16 -9.84
N VAL A 136 -8.63 17.47 -10.07
CA VAL A 136 -9.39 16.98 -11.22
C VAL A 136 -8.73 17.43 -12.52
N GLN A 137 -8.35 18.71 -12.65
CA GLN A 137 -7.66 19.23 -13.82
C GLN A 137 -6.28 18.57 -14.02
N LEU A 138 -5.54 18.31 -12.92
CA LEU A 138 -4.25 17.63 -12.97
C LEU A 138 -4.40 16.22 -13.58
N PHE A 139 -5.41 15.45 -13.17
CA PHE A 139 -5.66 14.11 -13.70
C PHE A 139 -6.23 14.12 -15.11
N HIS A 140 -7.03 15.11 -15.49
CA HIS A 140 -7.42 15.30 -16.89
C HIS A 140 -6.21 15.57 -17.76
N THR A 141 -5.33 16.47 -17.34
CA THR A 141 -4.07 16.76 -18.07
C THR A 141 -3.20 15.50 -18.19
N LEU A 142 -3.06 14.72 -17.14
CA LEU A 142 -2.31 13.46 -17.17
C LEU A 142 -2.95 12.44 -18.13
N SER A 143 -4.29 12.31 -18.09
CA SER A 143 -5.02 11.40 -18.97
C SER A 143 -4.83 11.79 -20.44
N ASP A 144 -4.94 13.07 -20.78
CA ASP A 144 -4.75 13.55 -22.15
C ASP A 144 -3.32 13.27 -22.63
N LYS A 145 -2.31 13.66 -21.84
CA LYS A 145 -0.90 13.43 -22.14
C LYS A 145 -0.53 11.95 -22.32
N LEU A 146 -1.10 11.05 -21.52
CA LEU A 146 -0.89 9.61 -21.67
C LEU A 146 -1.63 9.02 -22.87
N SER A 147 -2.78 9.60 -23.25
CA SER A 147 -3.54 9.19 -24.43
C SER A 147 -2.86 9.57 -25.73
N GLU A 148 -2.17 10.71 -25.78
CA GLU A 148 -1.36 11.15 -26.93
C GLU A 148 -0.24 10.16 -27.28
N GLN A 149 0.35 9.50 -26.29
CA GLN A 149 1.39 8.48 -26.50
C GLN A 149 0.86 7.18 -27.10
N LYS A 150 -0.43 6.86 -26.87
CA LYS A 150 -1.06 5.60 -27.28
C LYS A 150 -1.88 5.78 -28.58
N ALA A 151 -1.36 6.46 -29.57
CA ALA A 151 -2.03 6.77 -30.83
C ALA A 151 -2.62 5.58 -31.64
N ALA A 152 -2.63 4.37 -31.09
CA ALA A 152 -3.12 3.15 -31.76
C ALA A 152 -4.26 2.40 -31.03
N LYS A 153 -4.61 2.72 -29.78
CA LYS A 153 -5.78 2.11 -29.10
C LYS A 153 -6.63 3.19 -28.46
N LYS A 154 -7.92 3.26 -28.84
CA LYS A 154 -8.97 4.04 -28.17
C LYS A 154 -9.05 3.61 -26.68
N GLU A 155 -8.15 4.09 -25.85
CA GLU A 155 -8.40 4.10 -24.42
C GLU A 155 -9.35 5.25 -24.15
N THR A 156 -10.48 4.94 -23.55
CA THR A 156 -11.52 5.89 -23.14
C THR A 156 -10.88 6.96 -22.27
N LYS A 157 -10.99 8.23 -22.67
CA LYS A 157 -10.60 9.35 -21.81
C LYS A 157 -11.17 9.15 -20.43
N VAL A 158 -10.34 9.27 -19.42
CA VAL A 158 -10.78 9.09 -18.03
C VAL A 158 -11.45 10.37 -17.59
N HIS A 159 -12.77 10.37 -17.52
CA HIS A 159 -13.54 11.43 -16.87
C HIS A 159 -13.58 11.18 -15.37
N ILE A 160 -13.10 12.14 -14.59
CA ILE A 160 -13.15 12.15 -13.14
C ILE A 160 -14.19 13.18 -12.74
N ASN A 161 -15.18 12.72 -11.97
CA ASN A 161 -16.23 13.57 -11.45
C ASN A 161 -15.82 14.08 -10.06
N HIS A 162 -15.76 15.40 -9.88
CA HIS A 162 -15.42 16.04 -8.60
C HIS A 162 -16.56 16.05 -7.57
N GLN A 163 -17.78 15.66 -7.96
CA GLN A 163 -18.93 15.54 -7.06
C GLN A 163 -18.90 14.26 -6.23
N GLY A 164 -17.73 13.96 -5.66
CA GLY A 164 -17.54 12.83 -4.77
C GLY A 164 -18.12 13.07 -3.38
N LEU A 165 -18.01 12.04 -2.53
CA LEU A 165 -18.32 12.14 -1.11
C LEU A 165 -17.30 13.01 -0.39
N THR A 166 -17.77 13.80 0.57
CA THR A 166 -16.89 14.42 1.56
C THR A 166 -16.27 13.34 2.46
N GLY A 167 -15.18 13.67 3.18
CA GLY A 167 -14.56 12.73 4.11
C GLY A 167 -15.55 12.17 5.14
N GLU A 168 -16.44 13.02 5.68
CA GLU A 168 -17.48 12.60 6.64
C GLU A 168 -18.54 11.67 6.02
N GLU A 169 -18.98 11.98 4.81
CA GLU A 169 -19.94 11.13 4.09
C GLU A 169 -19.32 9.78 3.73
N TYR A 170 -18.02 9.76 3.39
CA TYR A 170 -17.26 8.53 3.14
C TYR A 170 -17.23 7.63 4.38
N GLU A 171 -16.90 8.18 5.55
CA GLU A 171 -16.91 7.44 6.81
C GLU A 171 -18.31 6.91 7.19
N LYS A 172 -19.35 7.73 6.97
CA LYS A 172 -20.74 7.30 7.18
C LYS A 172 -21.11 6.16 6.25
N ALA A 173 -20.81 6.28 4.95
CA ALA A 173 -21.09 5.25 3.97
C ALA A 173 -20.34 3.93 4.26
N ASP A 174 -19.10 4.01 4.75
CA ASP A 174 -18.33 2.81 5.13
C ASP A 174 -18.94 2.11 6.35
N LYS A 175 -19.42 2.86 7.35
CA LYS A 175 -20.16 2.30 8.49
C LYS A 175 -21.48 1.66 8.07
N ILE A 176 -22.23 2.30 7.16
CA ILE A 176 -23.50 1.79 6.63
C ILE A 176 -23.27 0.52 5.78
N SER A 177 -22.13 0.41 5.09
CA SER A 177 -21.82 -0.77 4.28
C SER A 177 -21.84 -2.07 5.10
N ASN A 178 -21.51 -1.97 6.39
CA ASN A 178 -21.48 -3.09 7.33
C ASN A 178 -22.85 -3.40 7.97
N LYS A 179 -23.89 -2.57 7.73
CA LYS A 179 -25.25 -2.84 8.21
C LYS A 179 -25.97 -3.87 7.34
N PRO A 180 -26.78 -4.76 7.93
CA PRO A 180 -27.65 -5.66 7.17
C PRO A 180 -28.60 -4.88 6.24
N LYS A 181 -28.84 -5.39 5.04
CA LYS A 181 -29.72 -4.71 4.05
C LYS A 181 -31.12 -4.37 4.58
N ARG A 182 -31.64 -5.17 5.53
CA ARG A 182 -32.98 -4.98 6.11
C ARG A 182 -33.08 -3.74 7.02
N GLU A 183 -31.94 -3.22 7.48
CA GLU A 183 -31.85 -2.07 8.41
C GLU A 183 -31.45 -0.78 7.70
N ARG A 184 -31.27 -0.82 6.38
CA ARG A 184 -30.84 0.33 5.57
C ARG A 184 -32.05 1.14 5.13
N THR A 185 -31.90 2.46 5.20
CA THR A 185 -32.86 3.41 4.64
C THR A 185 -32.55 3.67 3.15
N LYS A 186 -33.48 4.33 2.43
CA LYS A 186 -33.21 4.75 1.04
C LYS A 186 -32.03 5.70 0.94
N GLU A 187 -31.85 6.59 1.93
CA GLU A 187 -30.70 7.50 2.02
C GLU A 187 -29.38 6.73 2.20
N ASP A 188 -29.40 5.65 3.00
CA ASP A 188 -28.26 4.77 3.18
C ASP A 188 -27.87 4.11 1.84
N ASP A 189 -28.84 3.65 1.05
CA ASP A 189 -28.60 3.02 -0.25
C ASP A 189 -28.08 4.03 -1.29
N ASP A 190 -28.55 5.26 -1.30
CA ASP A 190 -28.06 6.32 -2.18
C ASP A 190 -26.62 6.73 -1.80
N LEU A 191 -26.31 6.79 -0.51
CA LEU A 191 -24.95 7.06 -0.04
C LEU A 191 -23.99 5.92 -0.42
N LEU A 192 -24.45 4.67 -0.33
CA LEU A 192 -23.66 3.50 -0.75
C LEU A 192 -23.41 3.48 -2.27
N LYS A 193 -24.36 3.93 -3.09
CA LYS A 193 -24.15 4.09 -4.55
C LYS A 193 -23.07 5.12 -4.82
N LYS A 194 -23.15 6.30 -4.19
CA LYS A 194 -22.10 7.33 -4.29
C LYS A 194 -20.74 6.79 -3.88
N LEU A 195 -20.66 6.02 -2.80
CA LEU A 195 -19.42 5.36 -2.36
C LEU A 195 -18.85 4.41 -3.43
N GLN A 196 -19.71 3.61 -4.07
CA GLN A 196 -19.27 2.71 -5.14
C GLN A 196 -18.76 3.45 -6.37
N GLU A 197 -19.43 4.54 -6.76
CA GLU A 197 -18.99 5.39 -7.86
C GLU A 197 -17.63 6.02 -7.55
N GLN A 198 -17.44 6.52 -6.35
CA GLN A 198 -16.17 7.10 -5.92
C GLN A 198 -15.03 6.08 -5.85
N LYS A 199 -15.31 4.84 -5.42
CA LYS A 199 -14.34 3.75 -5.48
C LYS A 199 -13.89 3.46 -6.92
N LYS A 200 -14.82 3.47 -7.88
CA LYS A 200 -14.49 3.30 -9.31
C LYS A 200 -13.67 4.47 -9.85
N GLU A 201 -13.95 5.69 -9.41
CA GLU A 201 -13.15 6.86 -9.80
C GLU A 201 -11.72 6.79 -9.21
N ARG A 202 -11.61 6.39 -7.94
CA ARG A 202 -10.31 6.12 -7.33
C ARG A 202 -9.49 5.09 -8.14
N GLU A 203 -10.11 4.01 -8.59
CA GLU A 203 -9.44 3.01 -9.43
C GLU A 203 -8.93 3.62 -10.75
N LYS A 204 -9.68 4.54 -11.36
CA LYS A 204 -9.24 5.25 -12.56
C LYS A 204 -8.01 6.13 -12.27
N VAL A 205 -8.04 6.88 -11.17
CA VAL A 205 -6.91 7.72 -10.73
C VAL A 205 -5.67 6.87 -10.47
N ILE A 206 -5.81 5.79 -9.70
CA ILE A 206 -4.71 4.86 -9.44
C ILE A 206 -4.15 4.28 -10.74
N ARG A 207 -5.01 3.94 -11.72
CA ARG A 207 -4.57 3.44 -13.03
C ARG A 207 -3.73 4.47 -13.79
N LEU A 208 -4.11 5.75 -13.75
CA LEU A 208 -3.32 6.82 -14.36
C LEU A 208 -1.96 6.99 -13.66
N LEU A 209 -1.95 7.01 -12.33
CA LEU A 209 -0.72 7.10 -11.55
C LEU A 209 0.19 5.90 -11.81
N ARG A 210 -0.37 4.70 -11.89
CA ARG A 210 0.34 3.44 -12.15
C ARG A 210 1.08 3.47 -13.49
N ASN A 211 0.50 4.03 -14.55
CA ASN A 211 1.15 4.16 -15.86
C ASN A 211 2.44 4.98 -15.81
N VAL A 212 2.60 5.80 -14.79
CA VAL A 212 3.80 6.61 -14.56
C VAL A 212 4.74 5.94 -13.55
N SER A 213 4.19 5.45 -12.43
CA SER A 213 4.98 4.90 -11.32
C SER A 213 5.74 3.63 -11.67
N ILE A 214 5.22 2.77 -12.55
CA ILE A 214 5.92 1.55 -13.00
C ILE A 214 7.25 1.82 -13.70
N ARG A 215 7.50 3.05 -14.11
CA ARG A 215 8.76 3.48 -14.72
C ARG A 215 9.78 4.00 -13.72
N LEU A 216 9.32 4.37 -12.51
CA LEU A 216 10.19 4.90 -11.46
C LEU A 216 11.34 3.98 -11.05
N PRO A 217 11.14 2.67 -10.90
CA PRO A 217 12.23 1.77 -10.55
C PRO A 217 13.38 1.82 -11.57
N LEU A 218 13.07 1.88 -12.86
CA LEU A 218 14.07 1.98 -13.92
C LEU A 218 14.76 3.35 -13.91
N LEU A 219 14.02 4.43 -13.74
CA LEU A 219 14.57 5.77 -13.59
C LEU A 219 15.54 5.85 -12.38
N ILE A 220 15.13 5.31 -11.25
CA ILE A 220 15.94 5.31 -10.03
C ILE A 220 17.20 4.45 -10.21
N TYR A 221 17.07 3.32 -10.91
CA TYR A 221 18.20 2.44 -11.21
C TYR A 221 19.20 3.12 -12.14
N GLY A 222 18.73 3.71 -13.23
CA GLY A 222 19.57 4.31 -14.31
C GLY A 222 20.12 5.70 -13.98
N ALA A 223 19.46 6.46 -13.10
CA ALA A 223 19.90 7.82 -12.79
C ALA A 223 21.27 7.83 -12.08
N LYS A 224 22.13 8.76 -12.51
CA LYS A 224 23.49 8.94 -11.94
C LYS A 224 23.49 9.73 -10.61
N VAL A 225 22.35 9.79 -9.94
CA VAL A 225 22.16 10.55 -8.70
C VAL A 225 22.26 9.64 -7.49
N ASP A 226 23.02 10.04 -6.49
CA ASP A 226 23.11 9.33 -5.22
C ASP A 226 21.90 9.65 -4.34
N LEU A 227 21.10 8.62 -4.07
CA LEU A 227 20.04 8.67 -3.06
C LEU A 227 20.65 8.40 -1.69
N THR A 228 20.54 9.37 -0.79
CA THR A 228 20.84 9.22 0.64
C THR A 228 19.55 9.09 1.43
N GLU A 229 19.61 8.66 2.69
CA GLU A 229 18.42 8.52 3.55
C GLU A 229 17.67 9.83 3.81
N SER A 230 18.33 10.96 3.58
CA SER A 230 17.75 12.30 3.74
C SER A 230 17.10 12.88 2.47
N ILE A 231 17.30 12.27 1.30
CA ILE A 231 16.75 12.80 0.04
C ILE A 231 15.35 12.25 -0.17
N LYS A 232 14.38 13.16 -0.23
CA LYS A 232 13.00 12.84 -0.59
C LYS A 232 12.88 12.59 -2.09
N MET A 233 11.85 11.86 -2.50
CA MET A 233 11.62 11.57 -3.93
C MET A 233 11.47 12.84 -4.78
N ALA A 234 10.84 13.88 -4.22
CA ALA A 234 10.70 15.18 -4.91
C ALA A 234 12.05 15.83 -5.23
N ASP A 235 13.00 15.75 -4.30
CA ASP A 235 14.35 16.30 -4.47
C ASP A 235 15.16 15.45 -5.45
N PHE A 236 15.05 14.12 -5.35
CA PHE A 236 15.66 13.20 -6.30
C PHE A 236 15.26 13.53 -7.75
N ILE A 237 13.97 13.70 -8.01
CA ILE A 237 13.47 14.03 -9.35
C ILE A 237 14.05 15.35 -9.88
N THR A 238 14.29 16.30 -8.99
CA THR A 238 14.91 17.58 -9.36
C THR A 238 16.37 17.38 -9.78
N LEU A 239 17.06 16.45 -9.14
CA LEU A 239 18.48 16.16 -9.39
C LEU A 239 18.71 15.27 -10.63
N VAL A 240 17.70 14.51 -11.05
CA VAL A 240 17.79 13.68 -12.27
C VAL A 240 18.03 14.59 -13.48
N ASP A 241 19.00 14.27 -14.34
CA ASP A 241 19.23 15.01 -15.58
C ASP A 241 18.09 14.79 -16.59
N GLU A 242 17.99 15.68 -17.58
CA GLU A 242 16.89 15.65 -18.54
C GLU A 242 16.98 14.47 -19.50
N GLU A 243 18.20 14.02 -19.82
CA GLU A 243 18.44 12.88 -20.68
C GLU A 243 17.91 11.58 -20.03
N SER A 244 18.31 11.33 -18.78
CA SER A 244 17.79 10.19 -18.00
C SER A 244 16.28 10.27 -17.81
N TRP A 245 15.71 11.46 -17.60
CA TRP A 245 14.27 11.62 -17.50
C TRP A 245 13.56 11.20 -18.79
N GLN A 246 14.01 11.68 -19.94
CA GLN A 246 13.40 11.38 -21.25
C GLN A 246 13.59 9.93 -21.68
N GLU A 247 14.65 9.27 -21.22
CA GLU A 247 14.91 7.86 -21.49
C GLU A 247 13.89 6.96 -20.79
N PHE A 248 13.64 7.20 -19.50
CA PHE A 248 12.86 6.29 -18.66
C PHE A 248 11.39 6.70 -18.48
N MET A 249 11.08 7.99 -18.55
CA MET A 249 9.73 8.49 -18.28
C MET A 249 8.91 8.69 -19.56
N PRO A 250 7.57 8.71 -19.49
CA PRO A 250 6.75 9.04 -20.64
C PRO A 250 7.09 10.43 -21.18
N LYS A 251 7.36 10.55 -22.47
CA LYS A 251 7.77 11.82 -23.12
C LYS A 251 6.81 13.00 -22.87
N THR A 252 5.54 12.69 -22.63
CA THR A 252 4.49 13.68 -22.36
C THR A 252 4.41 14.08 -20.88
N VAL A 253 5.10 13.36 -19.99
CA VAL A 253 5.12 13.64 -18.54
C VAL A 253 6.45 14.30 -18.20
N ASP A 254 6.44 15.61 -18.02
CA ASP A 254 7.60 16.36 -17.54
C ASP A 254 7.76 16.28 -16.02
N LYS A 255 8.94 16.67 -15.52
CA LYS A 255 9.25 16.64 -14.08
C LYS A 255 8.31 17.51 -13.24
N SER A 256 7.83 18.65 -13.78
CA SER A 256 6.93 19.56 -13.08
C SER A 256 5.58 18.88 -12.84
N LEU A 257 5.00 18.25 -13.87
CA LEU A 257 3.77 17.50 -13.75
C LEU A 257 3.94 16.35 -12.76
N PHE A 258 5.04 15.59 -12.87
CA PHE A 258 5.27 14.46 -11.98
C PHE A 258 5.42 14.89 -10.52
N ARG A 259 6.11 16.00 -10.24
CA ARG A 259 6.22 16.54 -8.88
C ARG A 259 4.86 16.88 -8.27
N LYS A 260 3.91 17.40 -9.06
CA LYS A 260 2.53 17.63 -8.59
C LYS A 260 1.81 16.31 -8.27
N LEU A 261 2.12 15.24 -8.99
CA LEU A 261 1.54 13.92 -8.74
C LEU A 261 2.09 13.25 -7.48
N LEU A 262 3.29 13.63 -6.99
CA LEU A 262 3.90 13.02 -5.81
C LEU A 262 3.03 13.11 -4.55
N LYS A 263 2.15 14.11 -4.45
CA LYS A 263 1.24 14.24 -3.31
C LYS A 263 0.28 13.04 -3.14
N TYR A 264 0.06 12.26 -4.20
CA TYR A 264 -0.80 11.07 -4.19
C TYR A 264 -0.06 9.77 -3.88
N TYR A 265 1.27 9.81 -3.84
CA TYR A 265 2.09 8.68 -3.47
C TYR A 265 2.38 8.67 -1.97
N ASP A 266 2.53 7.49 -1.39
CA ASP A 266 3.07 7.35 -0.05
C ASP A 266 4.58 7.64 -0.09
N GLU A 267 4.96 8.83 0.38
CA GLU A 267 6.34 9.33 0.30
C GLU A 267 7.33 8.40 1.00
N ASP A 268 6.94 7.83 2.12
CA ASP A 268 7.78 6.92 2.89
C ASP A 268 8.05 5.62 2.13
N VAL A 269 7.03 5.09 1.46
CA VAL A 269 7.14 3.87 0.67
C VAL A 269 7.98 4.12 -0.57
N VAL A 270 7.69 5.18 -1.32
CA VAL A 270 8.39 5.50 -2.58
C VAL A 270 9.84 5.87 -2.32
N SER A 271 10.12 6.71 -1.31
CA SER A 271 11.48 7.09 -0.96
C SER A 271 12.28 5.90 -0.39
N GLY A 272 11.66 5.09 0.47
CA GLY A 272 12.29 3.88 1.01
C GLY A 272 12.61 2.84 -0.06
N ALA A 273 11.69 2.63 -1.02
CA ALA A 273 11.91 1.74 -2.16
C ALA A 273 12.99 2.29 -3.08
N GLY A 274 12.97 3.59 -3.36
CA GLY A 274 13.98 4.26 -4.18
C GLY A 274 15.39 4.11 -3.62
N LEU A 275 15.56 4.38 -2.32
CA LEU A 275 16.85 4.20 -1.64
C LEU A 275 17.35 2.75 -1.75
N ARG A 276 16.46 1.79 -1.58
CA ARG A 276 16.83 0.36 -1.64
C ARG A 276 17.19 -0.06 -3.06
N ILE A 277 16.44 0.35 -4.09
CA ILE A 277 16.77 0.10 -5.50
C ILE A 277 18.15 0.69 -5.80
N ARG A 278 18.44 1.90 -5.35
CA ARG A 278 19.73 2.56 -5.61
C ARG A 278 20.91 1.85 -4.94
N ARG A 279 20.72 1.35 -3.70
CA ARG A 279 21.73 0.51 -3.02
C ARG A 279 21.98 -0.80 -3.79
N MET A 280 20.92 -1.42 -4.31
CA MET A 280 21.03 -2.64 -5.11
C MET A 280 21.71 -2.37 -6.46
N ALA A 281 21.43 -1.23 -7.09
CA ALA A 281 22.10 -0.79 -8.31
C ALA A 281 23.60 -0.62 -8.10
N LYS A 282 24.03 0.11 -7.06
CA LYS A 282 25.44 0.28 -6.72
C LYS A 282 26.15 -1.06 -6.48
N ALA A 283 25.52 -1.96 -5.72
CA ALA A 283 26.07 -3.29 -5.49
C ALA A 283 26.15 -4.12 -6.78
N ALA A 284 25.22 -3.92 -7.73
CA ALA A 284 25.28 -4.58 -9.02
C ALA A 284 26.37 -4.00 -9.94
N ASP A 285 26.64 -2.69 -9.85
CA ASP A 285 27.70 -2.04 -10.65
C ASP A 285 29.11 -2.53 -10.33
N GLU A 286 29.33 -3.08 -9.12
CA GLU A 286 30.59 -3.69 -8.69
C GLU A 286 30.78 -5.12 -9.24
N LEU A 287 29.74 -5.72 -9.84
CA LEU A 287 29.76 -7.09 -10.36
C LEU A 287 30.25 -7.16 -11.82
N PRO A 288 30.84 -8.29 -12.24
CA PRO A 288 31.12 -8.56 -13.65
C PRO A 288 29.84 -8.48 -14.53
N PRO A 289 29.93 -8.10 -15.81
CA PRO A 289 28.76 -7.88 -16.69
C PRO A 289 27.75 -9.03 -16.70
N THR A 290 28.22 -10.28 -16.71
CA THR A 290 27.38 -11.49 -16.73
C THR A 290 26.57 -11.69 -15.44
N GLU A 291 27.15 -11.37 -14.29
CA GLU A 291 26.48 -11.46 -13.00
C GLU A 291 25.59 -10.25 -12.76
N ARG A 292 25.95 -9.07 -13.29
CA ARG A 292 25.15 -7.86 -13.23
C ARG A 292 23.78 -8.05 -13.85
N VAL A 293 23.70 -8.68 -15.05
CA VAL A 293 22.42 -8.97 -15.71
C VAL A 293 21.52 -9.85 -14.87
N LYS A 294 22.07 -10.90 -14.26
CA LYS A 294 21.31 -11.78 -13.34
C LYS A 294 20.81 -11.01 -12.13
N ARG A 295 21.67 -10.17 -11.54
CA ARG A 295 21.30 -9.38 -10.36
C ARG A 295 20.22 -8.34 -10.66
N ILE A 296 20.29 -7.70 -11.82
CA ILE A 296 19.23 -6.78 -12.27
C ILE A 296 17.89 -7.53 -12.43
N ALA A 297 17.89 -8.69 -13.06
CA ALA A 297 16.69 -9.51 -13.20
C ALA A 297 16.10 -9.91 -11.84
N GLU A 298 16.94 -10.25 -10.84
CA GLU A 298 16.50 -10.57 -9.48
C GLU A 298 15.90 -9.36 -8.72
N ILE A 299 16.33 -8.14 -9.03
CA ILE A 299 15.79 -6.93 -8.41
C ILE A 299 14.35 -6.66 -8.87
N PHE A 300 14.05 -6.95 -10.13
CA PHE A 300 12.78 -6.62 -10.79
C PHE A 300 11.89 -7.85 -11.06
N SER A 301 12.26 -9.02 -10.57
CA SER A 301 11.45 -10.26 -10.59
C SER A 301 10.70 -10.47 -9.27
#